data_203a506a7fb0cbfd2b6e5f29fc31e9e6
#
_entry.id   203a506a7fb0cbfd2b6e5f29fc31e9e6
#
_cell.length_a   1.000
_cell.length_b   1.000
_cell.length_c   1.000
_cell.angle_alpha   90.00
_cell.angle_beta   90.00
_cell.angle_gamma   90.00
#
_symmetry.space_group_name_H-M   'P 1'
#
loop_
_entity.id
_entity.type
_entity.pdbx_description
1 polymer ?
#
loop_
_entity_poly.entity_id
_entity_poly.type
_entity_poly.pdbx_seq_one_letter_code
_entity_poly.pdbx_strand_id
1 'polypeptide(L)'
;ELTGLNLKYYVVIDTKALRELVDAIGGVEFYVPIDMKYDDTSQDLHINLKEGMQKLNGDQAEQVLRFRHNNDGSTYPESYGIQDTGRMRTQREFISALLKQTLKPSNMLKIGEFVDIANKNIKTNIPIEIIKDYIPYAVEFSIDNLQTGTLPGEPKEMNGVWLYLTDDDEAQKMIAEYFFDCPKEEEITNEMPTLQILNGTS
;
A
#
# COMPACT_ATOMS: atom_id res chain seq x y z
N GLU A 1 7.69 18.79 4.22
CA GLU A 1 8.60 19.74 3.53
C GLU A 1 8.89 19.28 2.09
N LEU A 2 9.18 17.99 1.85
CA LEU A 2 9.52 17.47 0.51
C LEU A 2 8.41 17.69 -0.53
N THR A 3 7.17 17.50 -0.14
CA THR A 3 6.01 17.59 -1.04
C THR A 3 5.28 18.92 -0.98
N GLY A 4 5.54 19.76 0.03
CA GLY A 4 4.78 20.98 0.30
C GLY A 4 3.32 20.76 0.71
N LEU A 5 2.87 19.50 0.83
CA LEU A 5 1.50 19.15 1.15
C LEU A 5 1.24 19.30 2.66
N ASN A 6 0.08 19.87 3.00
CA ASN A 6 -0.40 19.95 4.37
C ASN A 6 -1.24 18.71 4.72
N LEU A 7 -0.57 17.63 5.14
CA LEU A 7 -1.23 16.37 5.53
C LEU A 7 -1.86 16.53 6.91
N LYS A 8 -3.18 16.53 6.99
CA LYS A 8 -3.93 16.63 8.25
C LYS A 8 -4.02 15.30 8.99
N TYR A 9 -4.15 14.21 8.26
CA TYR A 9 -4.42 12.89 8.80
C TYR A 9 -3.36 11.89 8.38
N TYR A 10 -3.12 10.91 9.26
CA TYR A 10 -2.24 9.78 8.98
C TYR A 10 -2.86 8.47 9.45
N VAL A 11 -2.45 7.38 8.85
CA VAL A 11 -2.76 6.02 9.25
C VAL A 11 -1.46 5.22 9.25
N VAL A 12 -1.14 4.59 10.38
CA VAL A 12 0.00 3.67 10.52
C VAL A 12 -0.56 2.28 10.78
N ILE A 13 -0.28 1.37 9.88
CA ILE A 13 -0.71 -0.04 9.95
C ILE A 13 0.55 -0.86 10.19
N ASP A 14 0.61 -1.60 11.30
CA ASP A 14 1.69 -2.55 11.54
C ASP A 14 1.43 -3.90 10.82
N THR A 15 2.44 -4.75 10.78
CA THR A 15 2.34 -6.06 10.10
C THR A 15 1.31 -6.98 10.74
N LYS A 16 1.10 -6.85 12.05
CA LYS A 16 0.08 -7.63 12.77
C LYS A 16 -1.33 -7.23 12.35
N ALA A 17 -1.60 -5.90 12.31
CA ALA A 17 -2.89 -5.39 11.85
C ALA A 17 -3.19 -5.84 10.41
N LEU A 18 -2.18 -5.78 9.56
CA LEU A 18 -2.31 -6.23 8.17
C LEU A 18 -2.67 -7.71 8.09
N ARG A 19 -1.99 -8.59 8.84
CA ARG A 19 -2.29 -10.03 8.86
C ARG A 19 -3.72 -10.29 9.32
N GLU A 20 -4.12 -9.70 10.44
CA GLU A 20 -5.47 -9.84 10.98
C GLU A 20 -6.54 -9.35 9.98
N LEU A 21 -6.29 -8.24 9.28
CA LEU A 21 -7.22 -7.74 8.26
C LEU A 21 -7.32 -8.69 7.07
N VAL A 22 -6.20 -9.18 6.55
CA VAL A 22 -6.18 -10.15 5.45
C VAL A 22 -6.93 -11.42 5.81
N ASP A 23 -6.74 -11.93 7.02
CA ASP A 23 -7.43 -13.13 7.49
C ASP A 23 -8.93 -12.90 7.68
N ALA A 24 -9.34 -11.75 8.23
CA ALA A 24 -10.73 -11.38 8.42
C ALA A 24 -11.52 -11.29 7.11
N ILE A 25 -10.91 -10.79 6.02
CA ILE A 25 -11.53 -10.78 4.69
C ILE A 25 -11.45 -12.13 3.98
N GLY A 26 -10.83 -13.13 4.62
CA GLY A 26 -10.69 -14.49 4.08
C GLY A 26 -9.57 -14.64 3.06
N GLY A 27 -8.54 -13.78 3.11
CA GLY A 27 -7.38 -13.79 2.22
C GLY A 27 -7.52 -12.85 1.02
N VAL A 28 -6.38 -12.56 0.39
CA VAL A 28 -6.27 -11.67 -0.79
C VAL A 28 -5.79 -12.46 -2.00
N GLU A 29 -6.54 -12.39 -3.10
CA GLU A 29 -6.08 -12.88 -4.39
C GLU A 29 -5.03 -11.93 -4.96
N PHE A 30 -3.80 -12.43 -5.10
CA PHE A 30 -2.66 -11.63 -5.52
C PHE A 30 -1.74 -12.42 -6.43
N TYR A 31 -1.19 -11.74 -7.45
CA TYR A 31 -0.17 -12.33 -8.30
C TYR A 31 1.21 -12.08 -7.71
N VAL A 32 1.84 -13.13 -7.20
CA VAL A 32 3.22 -13.08 -6.69
C VAL A 32 4.16 -12.98 -7.91
N PRO A 33 4.96 -11.92 -8.04
CA PRO A 33 5.65 -11.62 -9.30
C PRO A 33 6.84 -12.51 -9.61
N ILE A 34 7.39 -13.18 -8.62
CA ILE A 34 8.52 -14.13 -8.76
C ILE A 34 8.47 -15.17 -7.65
N ASP A 35 9.24 -16.25 -7.77
CA ASP A 35 9.53 -17.16 -6.66
C ASP A 35 10.26 -16.41 -5.54
N MET A 36 9.69 -16.40 -4.34
CA MET A 36 10.24 -15.72 -3.17
C MET A 36 10.70 -16.75 -2.15
N LYS A 37 12.01 -16.82 -1.91
CA LYS A 37 12.61 -17.73 -0.93
C LYS A 37 13.71 -17.03 -0.14
N TYR A 38 13.34 -16.58 1.06
CA TYR A 38 14.26 -15.84 1.92
C TYR A 38 14.09 -16.28 3.38
N ASP A 39 15.22 -16.58 4.04
CA ASP A 39 15.28 -16.94 5.44
C ASP A 39 16.22 -16.00 6.18
N ASP A 40 15.71 -15.36 7.22
CA ASP A 40 16.46 -14.53 8.16
C ASP A 40 16.02 -14.85 9.59
N THR A 41 16.78 -15.72 10.25
CA THR A 41 16.51 -16.15 11.63
C THR A 41 16.67 -15.02 12.65
N SER A 42 17.43 -13.97 12.32
CA SER A 42 17.61 -12.82 13.22
C SER A 42 16.37 -11.95 13.33
N GLN A 43 15.53 -11.96 12.29
CA GLN A 43 14.27 -11.22 12.22
C GLN A 43 13.04 -12.13 12.33
N ASP A 44 13.22 -13.42 12.57
CA ASP A 44 12.15 -14.43 12.52
C ASP A 44 11.34 -14.32 11.24
N LEU A 45 12.05 -14.16 10.09
CA LEU A 45 11.43 -13.95 8.79
C LEU A 45 11.71 -15.14 7.88
N HIS A 46 10.64 -15.86 7.54
CA HIS A 46 10.66 -17.03 6.66
C HIS A 46 9.72 -16.77 5.48
N ILE A 47 10.29 -16.53 4.29
CA ILE A 47 9.54 -16.31 3.07
C ILE A 47 9.67 -17.52 2.16
N ASN A 48 8.55 -18.10 1.76
CA ASN A 48 8.52 -19.23 0.82
C ASN A 48 7.21 -19.17 0.00
N LEU A 49 7.22 -18.40 -1.06
CA LEU A 49 6.08 -18.23 -1.96
C LEU A 49 6.50 -18.52 -3.39
N LYS A 50 5.59 -19.12 -4.16
CA LYS A 50 5.79 -19.37 -5.58
C LYS A 50 5.25 -18.21 -6.40
N GLU A 51 5.86 -18.00 -7.57
CA GLU A 51 5.31 -17.11 -8.59
C GLU A 51 3.90 -17.53 -9.02
N GLY A 52 3.05 -16.58 -9.31
CA GLY A 52 1.73 -16.80 -9.89
C GLY A 52 0.59 -16.29 -9.02
N MET A 53 -0.63 -16.47 -9.56
CA MET A 53 -1.86 -16.07 -8.88
C MET A 53 -2.16 -17.04 -7.74
N GLN A 54 -2.31 -16.50 -6.53
CA GLN A 54 -2.65 -17.28 -5.35
C GLN A 54 -3.45 -16.46 -4.35
N LYS A 55 -4.19 -17.16 -3.49
CA LYS A 55 -4.92 -16.55 -2.40
C LYS A 55 -4.03 -16.54 -1.16
N LEU A 56 -3.57 -15.37 -0.78
CA LEU A 56 -2.65 -15.17 0.34
C LEU A 56 -3.44 -15.00 1.65
N ASN A 57 -3.04 -15.71 2.69
CA ASN A 57 -3.46 -15.43 4.07
C ASN A 57 -2.61 -14.31 4.69
N GLY A 58 -2.87 -13.95 5.95
CA GLY A 58 -2.16 -12.87 6.62
C GLY A 58 -0.64 -13.05 6.69
N ASP A 59 -0.17 -14.25 7.03
CA ASP A 59 1.28 -14.55 7.10
C ASP A 59 1.93 -14.48 5.71
N GLN A 60 1.27 -14.99 4.69
CA GLN A 60 1.76 -14.92 3.30
C GLN A 60 1.74 -13.48 2.76
N ALA A 61 0.76 -12.67 3.17
CA ALA A 61 0.72 -11.25 2.85
C ALA A 61 1.92 -10.51 3.45
N GLU A 62 2.27 -10.76 4.72
CA GLU A 62 3.48 -10.21 5.33
C GLU A 62 4.74 -10.62 4.57
N GLN A 63 4.85 -11.90 4.18
CA GLN A 63 5.98 -12.40 3.40
C GLN A 63 6.16 -11.61 2.10
N VAL A 64 5.09 -11.45 1.32
CA VAL A 64 5.12 -10.67 0.06
C VAL A 64 5.57 -9.24 0.28
N LEU A 65 5.06 -8.57 1.31
CA LEU A 65 5.34 -7.16 1.57
C LEU A 65 6.73 -6.89 2.14
N ARG A 66 7.33 -7.91 2.79
CA ARG A 66 8.69 -7.84 3.35
C ARG A 66 9.75 -8.33 2.38
N PHE A 67 9.38 -9.05 1.32
CA PHE A 67 10.33 -9.59 0.36
C PHE A 67 11.08 -8.49 -0.39
N ARG A 68 12.40 -8.64 -0.52
CA ARG A 68 13.29 -7.77 -1.25
C ARG A 68 14.18 -8.52 -2.24
N HIS A 69 14.74 -9.64 -1.80
CA HIS A 69 15.57 -10.55 -2.59
C HIS A 69 15.58 -11.94 -1.96
N ASN A 70 15.95 -12.93 -2.74
CA ASN A 70 16.19 -14.30 -2.28
C ASN A 70 17.54 -14.43 -1.55
N ASN A 71 17.77 -15.51 -0.80
CA ASN A 71 19.04 -15.75 -0.14
C ASN A 71 20.23 -15.93 -1.12
N ASP A 72 19.97 -16.31 -2.37
CA ASP A 72 20.97 -16.39 -3.44
C ASP A 72 21.27 -15.04 -4.12
N GLY A 73 20.61 -13.98 -3.66
CA GLY A 73 20.75 -12.62 -4.21
C GLY A 73 19.85 -12.32 -5.41
N SER A 74 19.13 -13.30 -5.94
CA SER A 74 18.15 -13.04 -7.01
C SER A 74 16.99 -12.18 -6.48
N THR A 75 16.44 -11.35 -7.36
CA THR A 75 15.40 -10.38 -7.01
C THR A 75 14.44 -10.20 -8.17
N TYR A 76 13.51 -9.25 -8.05
CA TYR A 76 12.57 -8.91 -9.10
C TYR A 76 13.27 -8.63 -10.45
N PRO A 77 12.63 -8.94 -11.59
CA PRO A 77 13.13 -8.56 -12.90
C PRO A 77 13.33 -7.05 -13.01
N GLU A 78 14.33 -6.62 -13.80
CA GLU A 78 14.61 -5.20 -14.02
C GLU A 78 13.39 -4.40 -14.49
N SER A 79 12.58 -5.00 -15.37
CA SER A 79 11.33 -4.41 -15.86
C SER A 79 10.26 -4.22 -14.79
N TYR A 80 10.35 -4.96 -13.68
CA TYR A 80 9.44 -4.84 -12.53
C TYR A 80 9.97 -3.85 -11.49
N GLY A 81 11.29 -3.63 -11.46
CA GLY A 81 12.04 -2.89 -10.45
C GLY A 81 12.83 -3.83 -9.54
N ILE A 82 14.15 -3.60 -9.47
CA ILE A 82 15.04 -4.46 -8.69
C ILE A 82 14.98 -4.17 -7.19
N GLN A 83 15.18 -5.20 -6.38
CA GLN A 83 15.29 -5.08 -4.92
C GLN A 83 14.19 -4.20 -4.30
N ASP A 84 14.58 -3.04 -3.78
CA ASP A 84 13.69 -2.15 -3.03
C ASP A 84 12.61 -1.49 -3.90
N THR A 85 12.93 -1.13 -5.12
CA THR A 85 11.96 -0.56 -6.07
C THR A 85 10.90 -1.59 -6.45
N GLY A 86 11.29 -2.87 -6.63
CA GLY A 86 10.35 -3.97 -6.84
C GLY A 86 9.46 -4.21 -5.62
N ARG A 87 10.04 -4.16 -4.41
CA ARG A 87 9.26 -4.24 -3.17
C ARG A 87 8.22 -3.12 -3.06
N MET A 88 8.60 -1.87 -3.32
CA MET A 88 7.68 -0.74 -3.29
C MET A 88 6.52 -0.91 -4.28
N ARG A 89 6.81 -1.41 -5.49
CA ARG A 89 5.78 -1.73 -6.48
C ARG A 89 4.84 -2.84 -5.98
N THR A 90 5.40 -3.94 -5.49
CA THR A 90 4.64 -5.06 -4.92
C THR A 90 3.74 -4.60 -3.77
N GLN A 91 4.23 -3.74 -2.89
CA GLN A 91 3.46 -3.18 -1.79
C GLN A 91 2.24 -2.38 -2.30
N ARG A 92 2.42 -1.50 -3.30
CA ARG A 92 1.30 -0.74 -3.89
C ARG A 92 0.27 -1.65 -4.54
N GLU A 93 0.73 -2.60 -5.36
CA GLU A 93 -0.14 -3.56 -6.04
C GLU A 93 -0.92 -4.42 -5.03
N PHE A 94 -0.26 -4.84 -3.93
CA PHE A 94 -0.91 -5.60 -2.87
C PHE A 94 -1.96 -4.77 -2.13
N ILE A 95 -1.67 -3.51 -1.77
CA ILE A 95 -2.66 -2.63 -1.13
C ILE A 95 -3.87 -2.42 -2.03
N SER A 96 -3.67 -2.25 -3.33
CA SER A 96 -4.77 -2.14 -4.29
C SER A 96 -5.62 -3.43 -4.32
N ALA A 97 -4.98 -4.60 -4.32
CA ALA A 97 -5.68 -5.89 -4.26
C ALA A 97 -6.43 -6.07 -2.92
N LEU A 98 -5.82 -5.68 -1.80
CA LEU A 98 -6.42 -5.71 -0.47
C LEU A 98 -7.68 -4.83 -0.41
N LEU A 99 -7.60 -3.60 -0.88
CA LEU A 99 -8.74 -2.68 -0.94
C LEU A 99 -9.86 -3.25 -1.81
N LYS A 100 -9.54 -3.75 -3.01
CA LYS A 100 -10.49 -4.39 -3.91
C LYS A 100 -11.20 -5.58 -3.24
N GLN A 101 -10.47 -6.40 -2.49
CA GLN A 101 -11.04 -7.53 -1.77
C GLN A 101 -11.91 -7.08 -0.60
N THR A 102 -11.47 -6.06 0.16
CA THR A 102 -12.20 -5.52 1.31
C THR A 102 -13.54 -4.91 0.89
N LEU A 103 -13.57 -4.20 -0.24
CA LEU A 103 -14.76 -3.52 -0.76
C LEU A 103 -15.75 -4.46 -1.47
N LYS A 104 -15.47 -5.75 -1.58
CA LYS A 104 -16.47 -6.71 -2.09
C LYS A 104 -17.72 -6.70 -1.19
N PRO A 105 -18.94 -6.73 -1.76
CA PRO A 105 -20.19 -6.68 -0.98
C PRO A 105 -20.27 -7.73 0.14
N SER A 106 -19.71 -8.92 -0.08
CA SER A 106 -19.63 -9.99 0.91
C SER A 106 -18.79 -9.62 2.15
N ASN A 107 -17.75 -8.80 1.97
CA ASN A 107 -16.86 -8.37 3.03
C ASN A 107 -17.36 -7.09 3.71
N MET A 108 -18.12 -6.25 3.00
CA MET A 108 -18.74 -5.07 3.59
C MET A 108 -19.69 -5.42 4.74
N LEU A 109 -20.28 -6.62 4.75
CA LEU A 109 -21.08 -7.11 5.87
C LEU A 109 -20.24 -7.31 7.15
N LYS A 110 -18.91 -7.39 7.04
CA LYS A 110 -17.97 -7.54 8.15
C LYS A 110 -17.29 -6.21 8.56
N ILE A 111 -17.82 -5.09 8.11
CA ILE A 111 -17.21 -3.76 8.36
C ILE A 111 -16.99 -3.51 9.85
N GLY A 112 -17.87 -4.01 10.73
CA GLY A 112 -17.71 -3.91 12.18
C GLY A 112 -16.45 -4.62 12.70
N GLU A 113 -16.15 -5.82 12.18
CA GLU A 113 -14.92 -6.56 12.50
C GLU A 113 -13.68 -5.81 12.03
N PHE A 114 -13.73 -5.21 10.84
CA PHE A 114 -12.61 -4.42 10.32
C PHE A 114 -12.36 -3.17 11.16
N VAL A 115 -13.42 -2.50 11.61
CA VAL A 115 -13.31 -1.35 12.52
C VAL A 115 -12.70 -1.78 13.86
N ASP A 116 -13.05 -2.94 14.39
CA ASP A 116 -12.48 -3.46 15.64
C ASP A 116 -10.99 -3.81 15.49
N ILE A 117 -10.59 -4.42 14.38
CA ILE A 117 -9.17 -4.69 14.06
C ILE A 117 -8.41 -3.37 13.92
N ALA A 118 -8.98 -2.41 13.20
CA ALA A 118 -8.39 -1.09 13.01
C ALA A 118 -8.18 -0.38 14.36
N ASN A 119 -9.19 -0.34 15.22
CA ASN A 119 -9.10 0.32 16.52
C ASN A 119 -8.05 -0.31 17.44
N LYS A 120 -7.77 -1.60 17.29
CA LYS A 120 -6.77 -2.30 18.14
C LYS A 120 -5.34 -2.14 17.66
N ASN A 121 -5.14 -2.07 16.35
CA ASN A 121 -3.83 -2.27 15.73
C ASN A 121 -3.40 -1.11 14.80
N ILE A 122 -4.27 -0.16 14.51
CA ILE A 122 -3.97 0.98 13.64
C ILE A 122 -3.77 2.24 14.50
N LYS A 123 -2.69 2.95 14.23
CA LYS A 123 -2.47 4.29 14.82
C LYS A 123 -2.91 5.34 13.82
N THR A 124 -3.83 6.19 14.20
CA THR A 124 -4.34 7.28 13.36
C THR A 124 -4.75 8.47 14.21
N ASN A 125 -4.71 9.66 13.62
CA ASN A 125 -5.30 10.87 14.19
C ASN A 125 -6.63 11.24 13.51
N ILE A 126 -7.18 10.36 12.66
CA ILE A 126 -8.49 10.57 12.05
C ILE A 126 -9.56 10.40 13.14
N PRO A 127 -10.40 11.42 13.40
CA PRO A 127 -11.53 11.28 14.31
C PRO A 127 -12.47 10.15 13.85
N ILE A 128 -12.97 9.37 14.81
CA ILE A 128 -13.85 8.24 14.50
C ILE A 128 -15.15 8.67 13.81
N GLU A 129 -15.59 9.90 14.09
CA GLU A 129 -16.76 10.50 13.46
C GLU A 129 -16.54 10.65 11.95
N ILE A 130 -15.36 11.13 11.54
CA ILE A 130 -14.99 11.25 10.13
C ILE A 130 -14.98 9.86 9.47
N ILE A 131 -14.39 8.86 10.12
CA ILE A 131 -14.39 7.49 9.57
C ILE A 131 -15.82 7.01 9.35
N LYS A 132 -16.72 7.22 10.32
CA LYS A 132 -18.12 6.81 10.23
C LYS A 132 -18.86 7.53 9.11
N ASP A 133 -18.59 8.81 8.90
CA ASP A 133 -19.22 9.61 7.85
C ASP A 133 -18.83 9.12 6.45
N TYR A 134 -17.62 8.52 6.30
CA TYR A 134 -17.15 7.99 5.02
C TYR A 134 -17.52 6.51 4.75
N ILE A 135 -17.96 5.74 5.75
CA ILE A 135 -18.37 4.34 5.56
C ILE A 135 -19.43 4.18 4.46
N PRO A 136 -20.49 5.01 4.35
CA PRO A 136 -21.47 4.88 3.29
C PRO A 136 -20.87 5.00 1.88
N TYR A 137 -19.89 5.88 1.72
CA TYR A 137 -19.21 6.11 0.43
C TYR A 137 -18.25 4.98 0.05
N ALA A 138 -17.78 4.19 1.02
CA ALA A 138 -16.91 3.05 0.74
C ALA A 138 -17.59 1.99 -0.16
N VAL A 139 -18.92 1.91 -0.14
CA VAL A 139 -19.69 0.99 -1.00
C VAL A 139 -19.70 1.45 -2.46
N GLU A 140 -19.63 2.76 -2.67
CA GLU A 140 -19.64 3.38 -4.00
C GLU A 140 -18.22 3.59 -4.56
N PHE A 141 -17.21 3.41 -3.72
CA PHE A 141 -15.82 3.58 -4.12
C PHE A 141 -15.41 2.52 -5.14
N SER A 142 -14.95 2.96 -6.32
CA SER A 142 -14.32 2.09 -7.31
C SER A 142 -12.80 2.15 -7.18
N ILE A 143 -12.18 0.98 -7.10
CA ILE A 143 -10.72 0.87 -7.11
C ILE A 143 -10.10 1.42 -8.40
N ASP A 144 -10.88 1.48 -9.48
CA ASP A 144 -10.43 2.03 -10.76
C ASP A 144 -10.19 3.55 -10.68
N ASN A 145 -10.74 4.21 -9.64
CA ASN A 145 -10.51 5.63 -9.34
C ASN A 145 -9.29 5.84 -8.43
N LEU A 146 -8.65 4.74 -7.96
CA LEU A 146 -7.46 4.84 -7.11
C LEU A 146 -6.22 5.13 -7.97
N GLN A 147 -5.68 6.32 -7.86
CA GLN A 147 -4.38 6.66 -8.43
C GLN A 147 -3.27 6.31 -7.44
N THR A 148 -2.25 5.63 -7.91
CA THR A 148 -1.06 5.30 -7.11
C THR A 148 0.19 5.69 -7.87
N GLY A 149 1.20 6.18 -7.15
CA GLY A 149 2.47 6.55 -7.75
C GLY A 149 3.65 6.39 -6.80
N THR A 150 4.85 6.36 -7.34
CA THR A 150 6.08 6.49 -6.57
C THR A 150 6.65 7.87 -6.86
N LEU A 151 7.06 8.59 -5.83
CA LEU A 151 7.72 9.87 -6.02
C LEU A 151 8.95 9.67 -6.92
N PRO A 152 9.11 10.44 -8.01
CA PRO A 152 10.23 10.29 -8.92
C PRO A 152 11.59 10.46 -8.23
N GLY A 153 12.56 9.62 -8.57
CA GLY A 153 13.88 9.62 -7.98
C GLY A 153 14.63 8.32 -8.24
N GLU A 154 15.83 8.23 -7.72
CA GLU A 154 16.70 7.07 -7.88
C GLU A 154 17.41 6.68 -6.58
N PRO A 155 17.66 5.39 -6.35
CA PRO A 155 18.50 4.95 -5.25
C PRO A 155 19.95 5.30 -5.54
N LYS A 156 20.64 5.93 -4.57
CA LYS A 156 22.05 6.31 -4.69
C LYS A 156 22.79 6.04 -3.39
N GLU A 157 23.98 5.48 -3.52
CA GLU A 157 24.86 5.29 -2.39
C GLU A 157 25.65 6.58 -2.12
N MET A 158 25.55 7.07 -0.89
CA MET A 158 26.29 8.23 -0.40
C MET A 158 26.93 7.91 0.95
N ASN A 159 28.25 7.97 1.02
CA ASN A 159 29.02 7.70 2.26
C ASN A 159 28.72 6.34 2.90
N GLY A 160 28.51 5.28 2.10
CA GLY A 160 28.20 3.94 2.57
C GLY A 160 26.74 3.74 3.01
N VAL A 161 25.87 4.73 2.80
CA VAL A 161 24.43 4.66 3.07
C VAL A 161 23.67 4.75 1.75
N TRP A 162 22.75 3.83 1.55
CA TRP A 162 21.82 3.90 0.41
C TRP A 162 20.66 4.86 0.73
N LEU A 163 20.53 5.88 -0.11
CA LEU A 163 19.46 6.88 -0.03
C LEU A 163 18.63 6.84 -1.31
N TYR A 164 17.35 7.17 -1.20
CA TYR A 164 16.52 7.45 -2.36
C TYR A 164 16.51 8.96 -2.59
N LEU A 165 17.16 9.40 -3.67
CA LEU A 165 17.22 10.82 -4.03
C LEU A 165 16.05 11.13 -4.95
N THR A 166 15.19 12.03 -4.53
CA THR A 166 14.07 12.51 -5.33
C THR A 166 14.55 13.41 -6.45
N ASP A 167 13.93 13.28 -7.62
CA ASP A 167 13.98 14.28 -8.67
C ASP A 167 12.95 15.36 -8.34
N ASP A 168 13.43 16.50 -7.85
CA ASP A 168 12.55 17.55 -7.32
C ASP A 168 11.64 18.14 -8.41
N ASP A 169 12.09 18.25 -9.64
CA ASP A 169 11.30 18.81 -10.75
C ASP A 169 10.19 17.85 -11.17
N GLU A 170 10.51 16.58 -11.35
CA GLU A 170 9.52 15.56 -11.68
C GLU A 170 8.58 15.27 -10.50
N ALA A 171 9.07 15.34 -9.25
CA ALA A 171 8.27 15.22 -8.06
C ALA A 171 7.23 16.34 -7.95
N GLN A 172 7.60 17.59 -8.23
CA GLN A 172 6.66 18.71 -8.21
C GLN A 172 5.59 18.58 -9.32
N LYS A 173 5.96 18.10 -10.51
CA LYS A 173 4.98 17.83 -11.58
C LYS A 173 3.98 16.76 -11.15
N MET A 174 4.49 15.64 -10.59
CA MET A 174 3.64 14.57 -10.09
C MET A 174 2.70 15.08 -8.98
N ILE A 175 3.22 15.86 -8.03
CA ILE A 175 2.41 16.44 -6.95
C ILE A 175 1.34 17.38 -7.52
N ALA A 176 1.68 18.21 -8.49
CA ALA A 176 0.71 19.08 -9.15
C ALA A 176 -0.40 18.26 -9.80
N GLU A 177 -0.04 17.24 -10.58
CA GLU A 177 -0.99 16.35 -11.26
C GLU A 177 -1.92 15.61 -10.27
N TYR A 178 -1.38 15.04 -9.21
CA TYR A 178 -2.15 14.18 -8.29
C TYR A 178 -2.96 14.98 -7.26
N PHE A 179 -2.55 16.21 -6.92
CA PHE A 179 -3.18 16.95 -5.82
C PHE A 179 -3.79 18.29 -6.25
N PHE A 180 -3.34 18.88 -7.35
CA PHE A 180 -3.76 20.23 -7.75
C PHE A 180 -4.39 20.31 -9.14
N ASP A 181 -4.08 19.38 -10.06
CA ASP A 181 -4.76 19.23 -11.33
C ASP A 181 -6.00 18.31 -11.17
N CYS A 182 -6.87 18.64 -10.21
CA CYS A 182 -8.24 18.21 -10.35
C CYS A 182 -8.77 18.83 -11.67
N PRO A 183 -9.40 18.04 -12.56
CA PRO A 183 -10.09 18.61 -13.70
C PRO A 183 -10.96 19.74 -13.20
N LYS A 184 -10.84 20.92 -13.81
CA LYS A 184 -11.69 22.06 -13.47
C LYS A 184 -13.12 21.56 -13.45
N GLU A 185 -13.79 21.76 -12.33
CA GLU A 185 -15.17 21.44 -12.09
C GLU A 185 -16.04 21.82 -13.30
N GLU A 186 -16.44 20.84 -14.11
CA GLU A 186 -17.72 20.88 -14.75
C GLU A 186 -18.64 20.03 -13.85
N GLU A 187 -19.34 20.73 -12.96
CA GLU A 187 -20.52 20.28 -12.20
C GLU A 187 -20.45 18.84 -11.63
N ILE A 188 -19.65 18.62 -10.56
CA ILE A 188 -19.85 17.47 -9.70
C ILE A 188 -20.66 17.92 -8.49
N THR A 189 -21.97 17.73 -8.56
CA THR A 189 -22.92 17.96 -7.47
C THR A 189 -22.91 16.85 -6.42
N ASN A 190 -21.86 16.03 -6.33
CA ASN A 190 -21.61 15.09 -5.21
C ASN A 190 -20.13 14.72 -5.19
N GLU A 191 -19.33 15.44 -4.43
CA GLU A 191 -17.91 15.18 -4.26
C GLU A 191 -17.66 13.93 -3.42
N MET A 192 -17.11 12.88 -4.05
CA MET A 192 -16.49 11.78 -3.30
C MET A 192 -15.07 12.17 -2.89
N PRO A 193 -14.66 11.89 -1.64
CA PRO A 193 -13.32 12.20 -1.19
C PRO A 193 -12.27 11.30 -1.85
N THR A 194 -11.16 11.89 -2.25
CA THR A 194 -10.01 11.17 -2.79
C THR A 194 -9.12 10.66 -1.65
N LEU A 195 -8.90 9.34 -1.59
CA LEU A 195 -7.95 8.71 -0.67
C LEU A 195 -6.61 8.49 -1.39
N GLN A 196 -5.54 9.01 -0.81
CA GLN A 196 -4.19 8.78 -1.30
C GLN A 196 -3.36 8.01 -0.29
N ILE A 197 -2.66 6.98 -0.76
CA ILE A 197 -1.75 6.17 0.06
C ILE A 197 -0.32 6.49 -0.37
N LEU A 198 0.44 7.13 0.52
CA LEU A 198 1.87 7.35 0.37
C LEU A 198 2.64 6.31 1.19
N ASN A 199 3.52 5.59 0.54
CA ASN A 199 4.38 4.61 1.19
C ASN A 199 5.67 5.31 1.63
N GLY A 200 5.76 5.63 2.91
CA GLY A 200 6.99 6.13 3.53
C GLY A 200 7.79 4.95 4.08
N THR A 201 8.96 4.69 3.52
CA THR A 201 9.92 3.74 4.10
C THR A 201 10.73 4.45 5.17
N SER A 202 10.62 4.01 6.42
CA SER A 202 11.63 4.24 7.46
C SER A 202 12.67 3.14 7.40
#